data_0f27b925cb5acfde9a2cdf618c227ada
#
_entry.id   0f27b925cb5acfde9a2cdf618c227ada
#
_cell.length_a   1.000
_cell.length_b   1.000
_cell.length_c   1.000
_cell.angle_alpha   90.00
_cell.angle_beta   90.00
_cell.angle_gamma   90.00
#
_symmetry.space_group_name_H-M   'P 1'
#
loop_
_entity.id
_entity.type
_entity.pdbx_description
1 polymer ?
#
loop_
_entity_poly.entity_id
_entity_poly.type
_entity_poly.pdbx_seq_one_letter_code
_entity_poly.pdbx_strand_id
1 'polypeptide(L)'
;ALYFIVGYEVLITDMMMGNVFNTRFSEASGYFSLAAVLYTLFLGIVPALYILLRKVDYGRVGKMLKSVGISLVVIIAVAVANMQNFPWIDRNATQIGSMIMPWSYTVNSVRYYNRMQQLNRKETPLPDATITNQEREVCVVVIGESARRENFSLYGYERETNPLLKGDSVVAIKAKSAATYTTEGVRAILSYKASKELYEILPNYLERNGADVVWRSTNWGEPPLHIEKCY
;
A
#
# COMPACT_ATOMS: atom_id res chain seq x y z
N ALA A 1 12.52 1.11 -9.00
CA ALA A 1 12.56 1.62 -7.63
C ALA A 1 13.19 3.01 -7.56
N LEU A 2 14.49 3.18 -7.91
CA LEU A 2 15.20 4.46 -7.78
C LEU A 2 14.49 5.62 -8.52
N TYR A 3 13.93 5.35 -9.69
CA TYR A 3 13.13 6.31 -10.44
C TYR A 3 11.96 6.88 -9.62
N PHE A 4 11.24 6.02 -8.88
CA PHE A 4 10.13 6.45 -8.05
C PHE A 4 10.59 7.19 -6.78
N ILE A 5 11.71 6.76 -6.19
CA ILE A 5 12.26 7.43 -5.00
C ILE A 5 12.75 8.84 -5.37
N VAL A 6 13.47 8.99 -6.49
CA VAL A 6 14.05 10.28 -6.88
C VAL A 6 13.02 11.19 -7.57
N GLY A 7 12.16 10.64 -8.41
CA GLY A 7 11.21 11.43 -9.21
C GLY A 7 9.90 11.76 -8.51
N TYR A 8 9.47 10.91 -7.56
CA TYR A 8 8.19 11.05 -6.88
C TYR A 8 8.31 11.10 -5.35
N GLU A 9 9.54 11.05 -4.81
CA GLU A 9 9.82 11.03 -3.36
C GLU A 9 9.10 9.90 -2.60
N VAL A 10 8.82 8.79 -3.29
CA VAL A 10 8.05 7.66 -2.76
C VAL A 10 8.99 6.56 -2.32
N LEU A 11 8.95 6.22 -1.03
CA LEU A 11 9.68 5.07 -0.47
C LEU A 11 8.95 3.76 -0.77
N ILE A 12 9.73 2.72 -1.03
CA ILE A 12 9.21 1.36 -1.30
C ILE A 12 8.92 0.68 0.04
N THR A 13 7.82 1.06 0.66
CA THR A 13 7.30 0.43 1.88
C THR A 13 6.46 -0.81 1.54
N ASP A 14 6.06 -1.59 2.56
CA ASP A 14 5.12 -2.71 2.40
C ASP A 14 3.77 -2.26 1.82
N MET A 15 3.27 -1.10 2.24
CA MET A 15 2.04 -0.51 1.69
C MET A 15 2.20 -0.11 0.23
N MET A 16 3.35 0.48 -0.13
CA MET A 16 3.62 0.84 -1.53
C MET A 16 3.72 -0.40 -2.41
N MET A 17 4.21 -1.54 -1.88
CA MET A 17 4.15 -2.82 -2.58
C MET A 17 2.70 -3.24 -2.83
N GLY A 18 1.78 -2.96 -1.91
CA GLY A 18 0.35 -3.16 -2.12
C GLY A 18 -0.18 -2.38 -3.33
N ASN A 19 0.18 -1.12 -3.46
CA ASN A 19 -0.17 -0.34 -4.63
C ASN A 19 0.42 -0.96 -5.91
N VAL A 20 1.69 -1.35 -5.91
CA VAL A 20 2.33 -1.98 -7.08
C VAL A 20 1.60 -3.25 -7.52
N PHE A 21 1.18 -4.10 -6.56
CA PHE A 21 0.48 -5.35 -6.88
C PHE A 21 -0.98 -5.14 -7.30
N ASN A 22 -1.62 -4.07 -6.83
CA ASN A 22 -3.04 -3.80 -7.09
C ASN A 22 -3.27 -2.71 -8.16
N THR A 23 -2.21 -2.12 -8.73
CA THR A 23 -2.35 -1.11 -9.80
C THR A 23 -2.70 -1.77 -11.13
N ARG A 24 -3.73 -1.28 -11.79
CA ARG A 24 -4.12 -1.71 -13.14
C ARG A 24 -3.10 -1.24 -14.17
N PHE A 25 -2.95 -2.00 -15.25
CA PHE A 25 -2.03 -1.64 -16.33
C PHE A 25 -2.35 -0.26 -16.95
N SER A 26 -3.63 0.11 -17.04
CA SER A 26 -4.05 1.43 -17.51
C SER A 26 -3.50 2.58 -16.67
N GLU A 27 -3.44 2.42 -15.35
CA GLU A 27 -2.84 3.40 -14.44
C GLU A 27 -1.32 3.33 -14.47
N ALA A 28 -0.75 2.12 -14.47
CA ALA A 28 0.69 1.90 -14.55
C ALA A 28 1.29 2.52 -15.82
N SER A 29 0.55 2.49 -16.94
CA SER A 29 1.00 3.06 -18.21
C SER A 29 1.26 4.57 -18.12
N GLY A 30 0.54 5.30 -17.26
CA GLY A 30 0.77 6.72 -17.01
C GLY A 30 2.12 7.06 -16.39
N TYR A 31 2.79 6.08 -15.76
CA TYR A 31 4.13 6.25 -15.19
C TYR A 31 5.26 5.90 -16.16
N PHE A 32 4.94 5.37 -17.36
CA PHE A 32 5.95 5.12 -18.38
C PHE A 32 6.42 6.43 -18.98
N SER A 33 7.64 6.79 -18.68
CA SER A 33 8.31 7.96 -19.22
C SER A 33 9.67 7.58 -19.81
N LEU A 34 10.23 8.44 -20.68
CA LEU A 34 11.58 8.24 -21.18
C LEU A 34 12.58 8.11 -20.03
N ALA A 35 12.41 8.89 -18.97
CA ALA A 35 13.24 8.79 -17.77
C ALA A 35 13.17 7.40 -17.12
N ALA A 36 11.97 6.81 -16.94
CA ALA A 36 11.82 5.46 -16.39
C ALA A 36 12.56 4.39 -17.23
N VAL A 37 12.49 4.52 -18.56
CA VAL A 37 13.21 3.65 -19.49
C VAL A 37 14.73 3.81 -19.35
N LEU A 38 15.23 5.03 -19.29
CA LEU A 38 16.66 5.31 -19.13
C LEU A 38 17.19 4.81 -17.77
N TYR A 39 16.46 5.02 -16.67
CA TYR A 39 16.82 4.46 -15.37
C TYR A 39 16.92 2.93 -15.43
N THR A 40 15.97 2.27 -16.07
CA THR A 40 15.96 0.81 -16.20
C THR A 40 17.11 0.31 -17.07
N LEU A 41 17.38 1.00 -18.18
CA LEU A 41 18.45 0.65 -19.11
C LEU A 41 19.83 0.81 -18.43
N PHE A 42 20.13 2.01 -17.94
CA PHE A 42 21.48 2.33 -17.47
C PHE A 42 21.79 1.78 -16.08
N LEU A 43 20.84 1.65 -15.19
CA LEU A 43 21.05 1.14 -13.82
C LEU A 43 20.65 -0.33 -13.64
N GLY A 44 19.93 -0.89 -14.60
CA GLY A 44 19.51 -2.30 -14.57
C GLY A 44 20.18 -3.13 -15.66
N ILE A 45 19.76 -2.91 -16.91
CA ILE A 45 20.11 -3.79 -18.02
C ILE A 45 21.63 -3.73 -18.34
N VAL A 46 22.20 -2.55 -18.47
CA VAL A 46 23.62 -2.38 -18.82
C VAL A 46 24.56 -3.01 -17.79
N PRO A 47 24.42 -2.76 -16.47
CA PRO A 47 25.24 -3.43 -15.44
C PRO A 47 25.03 -4.94 -15.41
N ALA A 48 23.77 -5.39 -15.57
CA ALA A 48 23.48 -6.82 -15.61
C ALA A 48 24.16 -7.52 -16.78
N LEU A 49 24.07 -6.96 -17.98
CA LEU A 49 24.77 -7.46 -19.16
C LEU A 49 26.29 -7.45 -18.98
N TYR A 50 26.83 -6.37 -18.40
CA TYR A 50 28.26 -6.29 -18.12
C TYR A 50 28.74 -7.43 -17.19
N ILE A 51 27.98 -7.72 -16.10
CA ILE A 51 28.29 -8.79 -15.16
C ILE A 51 28.17 -10.17 -15.83
N LEU A 52 27.07 -10.39 -16.60
CA LEU A 52 26.82 -11.67 -17.27
C LEU A 52 27.82 -11.99 -18.38
N LEU A 53 28.27 -10.97 -19.11
CA LEU A 53 29.25 -11.14 -20.19
C LEU A 53 30.68 -11.27 -19.69
N ARG A 54 30.96 -10.89 -18.43
CA ARG A 54 32.31 -11.08 -17.85
C ARG A 54 32.54 -12.51 -17.39
N LYS A 55 33.66 -13.06 -17.81
CA LYS A 55 34.20 -14.29 -17.23
C LYS A 55 34.76 -13.96 -15.86
N VAL A 56 34.08 -14.40 -14.81
CA VAL A 56 34.50 -14.20 -13.43
C VAL A 56 35.29 -15.46 -13.00
N ASP A 57 36.55 -15.30 -12.71
CA ASP A 57 37.32 -16.34 -12.06
C ASP A 57 37.12 -16.28 -10.53
N TYR A 58 36.35 -17.21 -10.01
CA TYR A 58 36.09 -17.31 -8.57
C TYR A 58 37.26 -17.84 -7.76
N GLY A 59 38.34 -18.25 -8.41
CA GLY A 59 39.53 -18.79 -7.75
C GLY A 59 39.27 -20.11 -7.00
N ARG A 60 40.16 -20.46 -6.07
CA ARG A 60 39.95 -21.64 -5.22
C ARG A 60 38.90 -21.37 -4.15
N VAL A 61 38.04 -22.36 -3.88
CA VAL A 61 36.99 -22.31 -2.86
C VAL A 61 37.52 -21.83 -1.50
N GLY A 62 38.72 -22.26 -1.11
CA GLY A 62 39.35 -21.81 0.14
C GLY A 62 39.64 -20.29 0.19
N LYS A 63 39.99 -19.67 -0.94
CA LYS A 63 40.15 -18.20 -1.00
C LYS A 63 38.81 -17.48 -0.87
N MET A 64 37.76 -18.02 -1.52
CA MET A 64 36.43 -17.51 -1.42
C MET A 64 35.91 -17.57 0.02
N LEU A 65 36.02 -18.72 0.69
CA LEU A 65 35.62 -18.90 2.09
C LEU A 65 36.39 -17.97 3.03
N LYS A 66 37.70 -17.79 2.82
CA LYS A 66 38.51 -16.84 3.59
C LYS A 66 38.00 -15.39 3.40
N SER A 67 37.71 -15.00 2.17
CA SER A 67 37.18 -13.67 1.88
C SER A 67 35.79 -13.42 2.54
N VAL A 68 34.88 -14.41 2.44
CA VAL A 68 33.60 -14.38 3.13
C VAL A 68 33.74 -14.28 4.64
N GLY A 69 34.67 -15.08 5.22
CA GLY A 69 34.97 -15.04 6.65
C GLY A 69 35.49 -13.68 7.12
N ILE A 70 36.42 -13.08 6.37
CA ILE A 70 36.93 -11.73 6.67
C ILE A 70 35.76 -10.70 6.58
N SER A 71 34.95 -10.79 5.54
CA SER A 71 33.81 -9.87 5.39
C SER A 71 32.82 -9.97 6.55
N LEU A 72 32.51 -11.18 7.02
CA LEU A 72 31.65 -11.38 8.19
C LEU A 72 32.27 -10.79 9.47
N VAL A 73 33.55 -10.99 9.69
CA VAL A 73 34.23 -10.39 10.84
C VAL A 73 34.17 -8.86 10.79
N VAL A 74 34.42 -8.28 9.63
CA VAL A 74 34.31 -6.81 9.45
C VAL A 74 32.87 -6.32 9.74
N ILE A 75 31.84 -7.00 9.21
CA ILE A 75 30.43 -6.65 9.47
C ILE A 75 30.14 -6.72 10.97
N ILE A 76 30.55 -7.77 11.66
CA ILE A 76 30.36 -7.93 13.11
C ILE A 76 31.10 -6.82 13.86
N ALA A 77 32.36 -6.53 13.50
CA ALA A 77 33.12 -5.48 14.14
C ALA A 77 32.44 -4.10 13.99
N VAL A 78 31.98 -3.78 12.79
CA VAL A 78 31.21 -2.54 12.53
C VAL A 78 29.91 -2.52 13.35
N ALA A 79 29.19 -3.63 13.42
CA ALA A 79 27.97 -3.73 14.21
C ALA A 79 28.26 -3.47 15.70
N VAL A 80 29.27 -4.14 16.27
CA VAL A 80 29.68 -3.97 17.67
C VAL A 80 30.12 -2.53 17.96
N ALA A 81 30.94 -1.94 17.07
CA ALA A 81 31.39 -0.55 17.22
C ALA A 81 30.23 0.47 17.20
N ASN A 82 29.09 0.10 16.62
CA ASN A 82 27.89 0.96 16.51
C ASN A 82 26.76 0.52 17.43
N MET A 83 26.99 -0.30 18.43
CA MET A 83 25.92 -0.82 19.31
C MET A 83 25.06 0.26 19.93
N GLN A 84 25.63 1.38 20.33
CA GLN A 84 24.89 2.51 20.91
C GLN A 84 23.92 3.17 19.92
N ASN A 85 24.07 2.95 18.61
CA ASN A 85 23.19 3.48 17.57
C ASN A 85 22.03 2.52 17.25
N PHE A 86 22.01 1.30 17.78
CA PHE A 86 20.95 0.32 17.52
C PHE A 86 19.54 0.82 17.84
N PRO A 87 19.27 1.54 18.95
CA PRO A 87 17.93 2.05 19.22
C PRO A 87 17.46 3.07 18.19
N TRP A 88 18.38 3.81 17.57
CA TRP A 88 18.07 4.72 16.48
C TRP A 88 17.80 3.94 15.19
N ILE A 89 18.63 2.93 14.87
CA ILE A 89 18.47 2.06 13.71
C ILE A 89 17.12 1.33 13.80
N ASP A 90 16.77 0.79 14.95
CA ASP A 90 15.53 0.05 15.18
C ASP A 90 14.30 0.96 14.97
N ARG A 91 14.32 2.15 15.54
CA ARG A 91 13.25 3.14 15.34
C ARG A 91 13.07 3.56 13.88
N ASN A 92 14.15 3.58 13.09
CA ASN A 92 14.14 3.97 11.68
C ASN A 92 14.24 2.77 10.72
N ALA A 93 14.18 1.55 11.22
CA ALA A 93 14.42 0.32 10.44
C ALA A 93 13.51 0.19 9.21
N THR A 94 12.25 0.57 9.34
CA THR A 94 11.28 0.55 8.23
C THR A 94 11.69 1.54 7.13
N GLN A 95 12.08 2.74 7.52
CA GLN A 95 12.47 3.80 6.59
C GLN A 95 13.79 3.48 5.90
N ILE A 96 14.80 3.06 6.68
CA ILE A 96 16.11 2.62 6.18
C ILE A 96 15.92 1.43 5.24
N GLY A 97 15.16 0.41 5.67
CA GLY A 97 14.89 -0.78 4.87
C GLY A 97 14.16 -0.49 3.56
N SER A 98 13.34 0.56 3.53
CA SER A 98 12.64 0.99 2.32
C SER A 98 13.53 1.70 1.30
N MET A 99 14.71 2.18 1.73
CA MET A 99 15.70 2.84 0.86
C MET A 99 16.78 1.87 0.35
N ILE A 100 17.05 0.77 1.07
CA ILE A 100 18.12 -0.16 0.72
C ILE A 100 17.69 -1.05 -0.45
N MET A 101 18.22 -0.76 -1.63
CA MET A 101 18.03 -1.58 -2.82
C MET A 101 19.15 -2.62 -2.98
N PRO A 102 18.85 -3.81 -3.48
CA PRO A 102 17.58 -4.31 -4.00
C PRO A 102 16.62 -4.90 -2.94
N TRP A 103 17.03 -4.93 -1.67
CA TRP A 103 16.32 -5.63 -0.60
C TRP A 103 14.95 -5.02 -0.27
N SER A 104 14.80 -3.70 -0.45
CA SER A 104 13.57 -2.99 -0.10
C SER A 104 12.32 -3.62 -0.71
N TYR A 105 12.30 -3.88 -2.00
CA TYR A 105 11.13 -4.48 -2.64
C TYR A 105 10.96 -5.97 -2.31
N THR A 106 12.04 -6.73 -2.12
CA THR A 106 11.93 -8.13 -1.71
C THR A 106 11.36 -8.26 -0.30
N VAL A 107 11.98 -7.56 0.66
CA VAL A 107 11.56 -7.61 2.07
C VAL A 107 10.15 -7.03 2.25
N ASN A 108 9.84 -5.92 1.58
CA ASN A 108 8.54 -5.29 1.71
C ASN A 108 7.44 -6.02 0.93
N SER A 109 7.77 -6.79 -0.12
CA SER A 109 6.81 -7.74 -0.72
C SER A 109 6.43 -8.85 0.25
N VAL A 110 7.40 -9.42 0.96
CA VAL A 110 7.13 -10.45 1.99
C VAL A 110 6.32 -9.86 3.15
N ARG A 111 6.68 -8.65 3.61
CA ARG A 111 5.91 -7.95 4.66
C ARG A 111 4.48 -7.68 4.22
N TYR A 112 4.27 -7.21 2.99
CA TYR A 112 2.95 -7.01 2.42
C TYR A 112 2.15 -8.32 2.38
N TYR A 113 2.74 -9.40 1.88
CA TYR A 113 2.09 -10.72 1.86
C TYR A 113 1.67 -11.18 3.25
N ASN A 114 2.57 -11.10 4.24
CA ASN A 114 2.27 -11.45 5.63
C ASN A 114 1.16 -10.57 6.21
N ARG A 115 1.15 -9.27 5.88
CA ARG A 115 0.09 -8.35 6.29
C ARG A 115 -1.25 -8.73 5.67
N MET A 116 -1.29 -9.05 4.38
CA MET A 116 -2.51 -9.52 3.71
C MET A 116 -3.04 -10.81 4.33
N GLN A 117 -2.16 -11.75 4.69
CA GLN A 117 -2.55 -12.95 5.43
C GLN A 117 -3.14 -12.63 6.82
N GLN A 118 -2.65 -11.60 7.49
CA GLN A 118 -3.22 -11.15 8.76
C GLN A 118 -4.59 -10.48 8.57
N LEU A 119 -4.76 -9.70 7.51
CA LEU A 119 -6.03 -9.05 7.17
C LEU A 119 -7.10 -10.03 6.68
N ASN A 120 -6.68 -11.16 6.12
CA ASN A 120 -7.56 -12.25 5.71
C ASN A 120 -7.89 -13.23 6.84
N ARG A 121 -7.50 -12.95 8.10
CA ARG A 121 -7.93 -13.73 9.25
C ARG A 121 -9.42 -13.52 9.50
N LYS A 122 -10.01 -14.48 10.22
CA LYS A 122 -11.41 -14.41 10.62
C LYS A 122 -11.68 -13.10 11.37
N GLU A 123 -12.58 -12.31 10.84
CA GLU A 123 -13.04 -11.07 11.47
C GLU A 123 -13.84 -11.37 12.72
N THR A 124 -13.75 -10.50 13.72
CA THR A 124 -14.59 -10.57 14.92
C THR A 124 -15.96 -10.01 14.57
N PRO A 125 -17.04 -10.81 14.65
CA PRO A 125 -18.37 -10.30 14.36
C PRO A 125 -18.76 -9.24 15.39
N LEU A 126 -19.47 -8.22 14.92
CA LEU A 126 -20.14 -7.25 15.78
C LEU A 126 -21.41 -7.88 16.39
N PRO A 127 -21.97 -7.33 17.45
CA PRO A 127 -23.25 -7.78 18.00
C PRO A 127 -24.35 -7.76 16.92
N ASP A 128 -25.23 -8.74 16.95
CA ASP A 128 -26.35 -8.80 16.02
C ASP A 128 -27.23 -7.56 16.16
N ALA A 129 -27.78 -7.10 15.03
CA ALA A 129 -28.72 -6.00 14.98
C ALA A 129 -30.02 -6.45 14.28
N THR A 130 -31.09 -5.74 14.57
CA THR A 130 -32.37 -5.95 13.91
C THR A 130 -32.69 -4.70 13.12
N ILE A 131 -32.97 -4.87 11.83
CA ILE A 131 -33.48 -3.78 11.00
C ILE A 131 -34.93 -3.55 11.37
N THR A 132 -35.22 -2.43 12.02
CA THR A 132 -36.55 -2.12 12.54
C THR A 132 -37.41 -1.37 11.52
N ASN A 133 -36.80 -0.78 10.49
CA ASN A 133 -37.53 -0.08 9.45
C ASN A 133 -38.20 -1.06 8.49
N GLN A 134 -39.53 -0.95 8.33
CA GLN A 134 -40.28 -1.78 7.40
C GLN A 134 -40.43 -1.13 6.03
N GLU A 135 -40.08 0.14 5.89
CA GLU A 135 -40.11 0.85 4.61
C GLU A 135 -38.81 0.53 3.82
N ARG A 136 -38.96 0.41 2.52
CA ARG A 136 -37.80 0.16 1.64
C ARG A 136 -37.03 1.47 1.46
N GLU A 137 -35.92 1.55 2.17
CA GLU A 137 -34.94 2.63 2.01
C GLU A 137 -33.74 2.16 1.19
N VAL A 138 -33.21 3.07 0.37
CA VAL A 138 -32.02 2.83 -0.41
C VAL A 138 -30.94 3.80 0.06
N CYS A 139 -29.86 3.28 0.62
CA CYS A 139 -28.69 4.07 0.98
C CYS A 139 -27.56 3.78 -0.01
N VAL A 140 -27.04 4.82 -0.67
CA VAL A 140 -25.92 4.71 -1.60
C VAL A 140 -24.70 5.34 -0.97
N VAL A 141 -23.67 4.54 -0.73
CA VAL A 141 -22.37 5.01 -0.23
C VAL A 141 -21.38 5.04 -1.40
N VAL A 142 -20.90 6.22 -1.74
CA VAL A 142 -19.90 6.41 -2.80
C VAL A 142 -18.53 6.68 -2.17
N ILE A 143 -17.59 5.75 -2.32
CA ILE A 143 -16.21 5.91 -1.86
C ILE A 143 -15.39 6.40 -3.06
N GLY A 144 -14.92 7.65 -2.97
CA GLY A 144 -14.06 8.25 -3.99
C GLY A 144 -12.62 7.72 -3.92
N GLU A 145 -11.91 7.85 -5.02
CA GLU A 145 -10.48 7.55 -5.13
C GLU A 145 -9.68 8.88 -5.06
N SER A 146 -8.52 8.96 -5.63
CA SER A 146 -7.47 10.01 -5.62
C SER A 146 -7.98 11.47 -5.74
N ALA A 147 -8.98 11.84 -4.97
CA ALA A 147 -9.61 13.17 -4.97
C ALA A 147 -9.21 13.95 -3.71
N ARG A 148 -8.50 15.05 -3.90
CA ARG A 148 -8.07 15.93 -2.81
C ARG A 148 -9.13 16.98 -2.52
N ARG A 149 -9.46 17.18 -1.23
CA ARG A 149 -10.39 18.21 -0.78
C ARG A 149 -10.05 19.60 -1.33
N GLU A 150 -8.78 19.94 -1.38
CA GLU A 150 -8.28 21.22 -1.87
C GLU A 150 -8.63 21.48 -3.34
N ASN A 151 -8.94 20.44 -4.11
CA ASN A 151 -9.33 20.53 -5.51
C ASN A 151 -10.86 20.44 -5.73
N PHE A 152 -11.66 20.49 -4.67
CA PHE A 152 -13.12 20.55 -4.77
C PHE A 152 -13.61 21.99 -4.73
N SER A 153 -14.35 22.42 -5.74
CA SER A 153 -14.99 23.75 -5.78
C SER A 153 -15.97 23.95 -4.62
N LEU A 154 -16.56 22.86 -4.11
CA LEU A 154 -17.41 22.84 -2.92
C LEU A 154 -16.69 23.36 -1.66
N TYR A 155 -15.37 23.29 -1.60
CA TYR A 155 -14.54 23.77 -0.50
C TYR A 155 -13.76 25.04 -0.84
N GLY A 156 -14.07 25.69 -1.96
CA GLY A 156 -13.47 26.98 -2.33
C GLY A 156 -12.33 26.89 -3.37
N TYR A 157 -12.19 25.75 -4.05
CA TYR A 157 -11.27 25.68 -5.18
C TYR A 157 -11.80 26.56 -6.33
N GLU A 158 -10.91 27.36 -6.95
CA GLU A 158 -11.29 28.33 -7.97
C GLU A 158 -11.90 27.71 -9.23
N ARG A 159 -11.38 26.51 -9.61
CA ARG A 159 -11.89 25.77 -10.75
C ARG A 159 -13.13 24.97 -10.37
N GLU A 160 -14.17 25.03 -11.20
CA GLU A 160 -15.38 24.22 -10.99
C GLU A 160 -15.13 22.72 -11.22
N THR A 161 -14.94 21.99 -10.14
CA THR A 161 -14.72 20.55 -10.18
C THR A 161 -15.93 19.73 -9.74
N ASN A 162 -16.90 20.35 -9.07
CA ASN A 162 -18.12 19.73 -8.56
C ASN A 162 -19.38 20.51 -8.94
N PRO A 163 -19.61 20.88 -10.22
CA PRO A 163 -20.71 21.76 -10.61
C PRO A 163 -22.09 21.18 -10.28
N LEU A 164 -22.23 19.85 -10.35
CA LEU A 164 -23.51 19.17 -10.09
C LEU A 164 -23.88 19.10 -8.61
N LEU A 165 -22.93 19.36 -7.70
CA LEU A 165 -23.20 19.41 -6.27
C LEU A 165 -23.62 20.82 -5.80
N LYS A 166 -23.58 21.82 -6.68
CA LYS A 166 -24.06 23.17 -6.38
C LYS A 166 -25.58 23.20 -6.51
N GLY A 167 -26.27 23.54 -5.46
CA GLY A 167 -27.73 23.72 -5.45
C GLY A 167 -28.52 22.56 -4.85
N ASP A 168 -27.89 21.40 -4.63
CA ASP A 168 -28.49 20.31 -3.88
C ASP A 168 -28.30 20.51 -2.37
N SER A 169 -29.12 19.84 -1.58
CA SER A 169 -29.02 19.87 -0.10
C SER A 169 -27.79 19.07 0.37
N VAL A 170 -26.61 19.52 -0.03
CA VAL A 170 -25.33 18.85 0.25
C VAL A 170 -24.73 19.39 1.55
N VAL A 171 -24.46 18.50 2.50
CA VAL A 171 -23.73 18.83 3.71
C VAL A 171 -22.27 18.49 3.51
N ALA A 172 -21.42 19.52 3.42
CA ALA A 172 -19.98 19.37 3.25
C ALA A 172 -19.29 19.26 4.62
N ILE A 173 -18.68 18.11 4.89
CA ILE A 173 -17.99 17.82 6.15
C ILE A 173 -16.46 17.91 5.94
N LYS A 174 -15.78 18.62 6.86
CA LYS A 174 -14.32 18.64 6.89
C LYS A 174 -13.80 17.33 7.50
N ALA A 175 -13.34 16.42 6.65
CA ALA A 175 -12.79 15.13 7.06
C ALA A 175 -11.32 14.99 6.66
N LYS A 176 -10.62 14.08 7.32
CA LYS A 176 -9.27 13.63 6.95
C LYS A 176 -9.34 12.14 6.67
N SER A 177 -8.62 11.68 5.66
CA SER A 177 -8.45 10.24 5.42
C SER A 177 -7.68 9.61 6.58
N ALA A 178 -8.11 8.42 6.99
CA ALA A 178 -7.42 7.62 8.00
C ALA A 178 -6.13 6.99 7.48
N ALA A 179 -5.96 6.90 6.14
CA ALA A 179 -4.79 6.36 5.50
C ALA A 179 -4.53 7.08 4.16
N THR A 180 -3.32 6.93 3.66
CA THR A 180 -2.87 7.53 2.39
C THR A 180 -2.92 6.53 1.21
N TYR A 181 -3.37 5.31 1.46
CA TYR A 181 -3.46 4.21 0.48
C TYR A 181 -4.87 3.68 0.42
N THR A 182 -5.32 3.29 -0.77
CA THR A 182 -6.67 2.81 -1.06
C THR A 182 -7.09 1.67 -0.14
N THR A 183 -6.28 0.62 -0.04
CA THR A 183 -6.60 -0.59 0.74
C THR A 183 -6.90 -0.29 2.22
N GLU A 184 -6.07 0.51 2.86
CA GLU A 184 -6.27 0.89 4.27
C GLU A 184 -7.32 1.97 4.43
N GLY A 185 -7.39 2.92 3.48
CA GLY A 185 -8.40 3.98 3.48
C GLY A 185 -9.80 3.42 3.40
N VAL A 186 -10.07 2.53 2.44
CA VAL A 186 -11.36 1.87 2.27
C VAL A 186 -11.72 1.03 3.49
N ARG A 187 -10.76 0.24 3.99
CA ARG A 187 -10.99 -0.55 5.20
C ARG A 187 -11.32 0.33 6.41
N ALA A 188 -10.61 1.43 6.59
CA ALA A 188 -10.85 2.34 7.71
C ALA A 188 -12.22 3.04 7.61
N ILE A 189 -12.68 3.38 6.40
CA ILE A 189 -14.01 3.94 6.17
C ILE A 189 -15.11 2.94 6.55
N LEU A 190 -14.90 1.66 6.24
CA LEU A 190 -15.88 0.60 6.44
C LEU A 190 -15.80 -0.07 7.83
N SER A 191 -14.76 0.22 8.61
CA SER A 191 -14.55 -0.39 9.93
C SER A 191 -15.33 0.30 11.03
N TYR A 192 -15.83 -0.49 11.99
CA TYR A 192 -16.54 0.01 13.16
C TYR A 192 -15.72 0.99 14.00
N LYS A 193 -14.44 0.67 14.22
CA LYS A 193 -13.50 1.55 14.95
C LYS A 193 -12.05 1.24 14.57
N ALA A 194 -11.18 2.22 14.74
CA ALA A 194 -9.74 2.02 14.65
C ALA A 194 -9.25 1.22 15.89
N SER A 195 -8.94 -0.06 15.70
CA SER A 195 -8.41 -0.93 16.74
C SER A 195 -7.41 -1.95 16.16
N LYS A 196 -6.68 -2.63 17.04
CA LYS A 196 -5.83 -3.78 16.63
C LYS A 196 -6.63 -5.04 16.33
N GLU A 197 -7.87 -5.11 16.81
CA GLU A 197 -8.79 -6.20 16.53
C GLU A 197 -9.41 -6.01 15.14
N LEU A 198 -9.57 -7.11 14.44
CA LEU A 198 -10.13 -7.16 13.12
C LEU A 198 -11.63 -7.38 13.22
N TYR A 199 -12.41 -6.31 13.28
CA TYR A 199 -13.86 -6.40 13.25
C TYR A 199 -14.36 -6.57 11.81
N GLU A 200 -15.55 -7.18 11.68
CA GLU A 200 -16.26 -7.22 10.41
C GLU A 200 -16.53 -5.80 9.88
N ILE A 201 -16.46 -5.65 8.59
CA ILE A 201 -16.69 -4.37 7.90
C ILE A 201 -18.18 -4.13 7.66
N LEU A 202 -18.56 -2.88 7.47
CA LEU A 202 -19.95 -2.45 7.34
C LEU A 202 -20.76 -3.26 6.30
N PRO A 203 -20.28 -3.54 5.07
CA PRO A 203 -21.04 -4.38 4.13
C PRO A 203 -21.36 -5.77 4.66
N ASN A 204 -20.35 -6.46 5.24
CA ASN A 204 -20.51 -7.80 5.79
C ASN A 204 -21.48 -7.80 6.97
N TYR A 205 -21.39 -6.78 7.84
CA TYR A 205 -22.27 -6.60 8.98
C TYR A 205 -23.74 -6.40 8.56
N LEU A 206 -23.98 -5.53 7.57
CA LEU A 206 -25.34 -5.25 7.08
C LEU A 206 -25.96 -6.47 6.41
N GLU A 207 -25.23 -7.15 5.53
CA GLU A 207 -25.70 -8.38 4.87
C GLU A 207 -26.06 -9.47 5.89
N ARG A 208 -25.20 -9.70 6.87
CA ARG A 208 -25.43 -10.68 7.93
C ARG A 208 -26.66 -10.37 8.78
N ASN A 209 -27.04 -9.10 8.90
CA ASN A 209 -28.22 -8.66 9.65
C ASN A 209 -29.46 -8.44 8.75
N GLY A 210 -29.45 -8.95 7.51
CA GLY A 210 -30.62 -9.02 6.64
C GLY A 210 -30.84 -7.83 5.70
N ALA A 211 -29.85 -6.94 5.54
CA ALA A 211 -29.89 -5.93 4.50
C ALA A 211 -29.51 -6.53 3.14
N ASP A 212 -30.12 -6.05 2.06
CA ASP A 212 -29.71 -6.37 0.69
C ASP A 212 -28.55 -5.46 0.28
N VAL A 213 -27.32 -5.99 0.32
CA VAL A 213 -26.11 -5.23 0.07
C VAL A 213 -25.60 -5.50 -1.34
N VAL A 214 -25.30 -4.42 -2.07
CA VAL A 214 -24.68 -4.51 -3.40
C VAL A 214 -23.36 -3.75 -3.37
N TRP A 215 -22.28 -4.40 -3.66
CA TRP A 215 -20.95 -3.79 -3.81
C TRP A 215 -20.58 -3.70 -5.28
N ARG A 216 -20.17 -2.52 -5.72
CA ARG A 216 -19.60 -2.31 -7.05
C ARG A 216 -18.29 -1.57 -6.94
N SER A 217 -17.24 -2.12 -7.54
CA SER A 217 -15.92 -1.49 -7.54
C SER A 217 -15.30 -1.51 -8.92
N THR A 218 -14.55 -0.46 -9.22
CA THR A 218 -13.65 -0.39 -10.38
C THR A 218 -12.19 -0.45 -9.96
N ASN A 219 -11.92 -0.52 -8.65
CA ASN A 219 -10.61 -0.60 -8.04
C ASN A 219 -10.27 -2.02 -7.57
N TRP A 220 -9.01 -2.20 -7.15
CA TRP A 220 -8.49 -3.43 -6.58
C TRP A 220 -8.01 -3.15 -5.15
N GLY A 221 -7.94 -4.19 -4.34
CA GLY A 221 -7.44 -4.06 -2.97
C GLY A 221 -8.51 -3.74 -1.92
N GLU A 222 -9.76 -4.05 -2.22
CA GLU A 222 -10.83 -4.00 -1.24
C GLU A 222 -10.55 -4.97 -0.07
N PRO A 223 -11.08 -4.67 1.13
CA PRO A 223 -11.08 -5.62 2.22
C PRO A 223 -11.94 -6.86 1.84
N PRO A 224 -11.73 -8.02 2.49
CA PRO A 224 -12.54 -9.21 2.23
C PRO A 224 -14.03 -8.92 2.36
N LEU A 225 -14.76 -9.14 1.27
CA LEU A 225 -16.22 -8.97 1.19
C LEU A 225 -16.89 -10.33 1.27
N HIS A 226 -17.82 -10.49 2.20
CA HIS A 226 -18.62 -11.70 2.41
C HIS A 226 -20.09 -11.42 2.09
N ILE A 227 -20.34 -10.84 0.92
CA ILE A 227 -21.65 -10.45 0.41
C ILE A 227 -21.94 -11.18 -0.91
N GLU A 228 -23.22 -11.44 -1.19
CA GLU A 228 -23.61 -12.20 -2.37
C GLU A 228 -23.45 -11.41 -3.67
N LYS A 229 -23.76 -10.09 -3.63
CA LYS A 229 -23.82 -9.23 -4.83
C LYS A 229 -22.58 -8.33 -4.92
N CYS A 230 -21.48 -8.89 -5.42
CA CYS A 230 -20.22 -8.18 -5.62
C CYS A 230 -19.86 -8.14 -7.13
N TYR A 231 -19.66 -6.91 -7.71
CA TYR A 231 -19.43 -6.70 -9.15
C TYR A 231 -18.24 -5.77 -9.43
#